data_7a24ed750fe20c51b32b563487573863
#
_entry.id   7a24ed750fe20c51b32b563487573863
#
_cell.length_a   1.000
_cell.length_b   1.000
_cell.length_c   1.000
_cell.angle_alpha   90.00
_cell.angle_beta   90.00
_cell.angle_gamma   90.00
#
_symmetry.space_group_name_H-M   'P 1'
#
loop_
_entity.id
_entity.type
_entity.pdbx_description
1 polymer ?
#
loop_
_entity_poly.entity_id
_entity_poly.type
_entity_poly.pdbx_seq_one_letter_code
_entity_poly.pdbx_strand_id
1 'polypeptide(L)'
;MSFSFSSLSLYSTCPFAYKLSYIDKVEPVRSTALVKGSNVHAIFEKYPEIQEKEYKYNEKEIAYHFLNECILNGVQLKEILTKRKTAREFKFGLTRDFKNDTYENSFFHGIIDLIYFDNDVLNICDYKTGKYKENQDFSQLLTYSLFFKNYDKIKINYLYVEHNKINSKIVTKEDIEKTQDFIIKTTDIILQDKTFKRNCGKHCSWCQFSEKCDEILDDMYLEDFLNF
;
A
#
# COMPACT_ATOMS: atom_id res chain seq x y z
N MET A 1 -9.76 -4.18 16.50
CA MET A 1 -8.47 -3.93 15.82
C MET A 1 -8.72 -3.99 14.32
N SER A 2 -8.23 -3.03 13.56
CA SER A 2 -8.41 -2.98 12.11
C SER A 2 -7.08 -3.21 11.42
N PHE A 3 -7.08 -3.86 10.27
CA PHE A 3 -5.89 -4.26 9.51
C PHE A 3 -5.86 -3.64 8.13
N SER A 4 -4.68 -3.57 7.53
CA SER A 4 -4.46 -3.16 6.15
C SER A 4 -3.37 -4.02 5.51
N PHE A 5 -3.23 -3.99 4.19
CA PHE A 5 -2.11 -4.70 3.54
C PHE A 5 -0.76 -4.27 4.12
N SER A 6 -0.55 -2.98 4.34
CA SER A 6 0.71 -2.46 4.91
C SER A 6 0.98 -3.04 6.30
N SER A 7 -0.05 -3.17 7.15
CA SER A 7 0.10 -3.76 8.49
C SER A 7 0.46 -5.24 8.43
N LEU A 8 -0.21 -6.02 7.55
CA LEU A 8 0.10 -7.44 7.37
C LEU A 8 1.50 -7.65 6.78
N SER A 9 1.88 -6.85 5.79
CA SER A 9 3.21 -6.89 5.17
C SER A 9 4.32 -6.56 6.17
N LEU A 10 4.11 -5.54 7.02
CA LEU A 10 5.07 -5.17 8.06
C LEU A 10 5.23 -6.28 9.09
N TYR A 11 4.12 -6.90 9.55
CA TYR A 11 4.19 -8.04 10.47
C TYR A 11 4.94 -9.22 9.85
N SER A 12 4.63 -9.56 8.59
CA SER A 12 5.31 -10.64 7.88
C SER A 12 6.82 -10.37 7.71
N THR A 13 7.22 -9.10 7.61
CA THR A 13 8.62 -8.71 7.51
C THR A 13 9.30 -8.75 8.88
N CYS A 14 8.70 -8.13 9.88
CA CYS A 14 9.21 -8.07 11.25
C CYS A 14 8.06 -7.81 12.25
N PRO A 15 7.64 -8.81 13.03
CA PRO A 15 6.61 -8.64 14.07
C PRO A 15 6.93 -7.51 15.04
N PHE A 16 8.19 -7.33 15.42
CA PHE A 16 8.60 -6.24 16.32
C PHE A 16 8.38 -4.85 15.68
N ALA A 17 8.72 -4.66 14.42
CA ALA A 17 8.43 -3.41 13.71
C ALA A 17 6.92 -3.13 13.61
N TYR A 18 6.11 -4.19 13.42
CA TYR A 18 4.66 -4.08 13.49
C TYR A 18 4.20 -3.61 14.87
N LYS A 19 4.74 -4.19 15.96
CA LYS A 19 4.42 -3.77 17.33
C LYS A 19 4.73 -2.29 17.54
N LEU A 20 5.94 -1.84 17.18
CA LEU A 20 6.34 -0.44 17.28
C LEU A 20 5.37 0.49 16.54
N SER A 21 4.99 0.13 15.29
CA SER A 21 4.13 0.96 14.45
C SER A 21 2.66 0.96 14.88
N TYR A 22 2.08 -0.22 15.09
CA TYR A 22 0.63 -0.38 15.20
C TYR A 22 0.12 -0.53 16.64
N ILE A 23 0.95 -0.98 17.57
CA ILE A 23 0.58 -1.16 18.98
C ILE A 23 1.14 0.01 19.81
N ASP A 24 2.46 0.20 19.79
CA ASP A 24 3.15 1.19 20.63
C ASP A 24 3.08 2.60 20.04
N LYS A 25 2.67 2.74 18.75
CA LYS A 25 2.52 4.02 18.03
C LYS A 25 3.79 4.86 18.01
N VAL A 26 4.95 4.21 17.90
CA VAL A 26 6.25 4.88 17.77
C VAL A 26 6.31 5.60 16.43
N GLU A 27 6.71 6.88 16.45
CA GLU A 27 6.85 7.68 15.24
C GLU A 27 7.96 7.15 14.34
N PRO A 28 7.67 6.80 13.08
CA PRO A 28 8.67 6.30 12.14
C PRO A 28 9.56 7.43 11.61
N VAL A 29 10.82 7.12 11.33
CA VAL A 29 11.71 8.03 10.58
C VAL A 29 11.26 8.05 9.12
N ARG A 30 10.84 9.22 8.63
CA ARG A 30 10.41 9.39 7.23
C ARG A 30 11.61 9.53 6.30
N SER A 31 11.81 8.57 5.42
CA SER A 31 12.82 8.66 4.37
C SER A 31 12.42 9.67 3.28
N THR A 32 13.42 10.23 2.59
CA THR A 32 13.19 11.12 1.43
C THR A 32 12.39 10.43 0.32
N ALA A 33 12.56 9.11 0.14
CA ALA A 33 11.81 8.32 -0.84
C ALA A 33 10.31 8.28 -0.52
N LEU A 34 9.93 8.14 0.75
CA LEU A 34 8.53 8.18 1.18
C LEU A 34 7.89 9.55 0.94
N VAL A 35 8.63 10.63 1.23
CA VAL A 35 8.15 11.99 0.99
C VAL A 35 7.94 12.23 -0.51
N LYS A 36 8.89 11.83 -1.35
CA LYS A 36 8.77 11.91 -2.81
C LYS A 36 7.56 11.13 -3.32
N GLY A 37 7.40 9.89 -2.86
CA GLY A 37 6.24 9.05 -3.20
C GLY A 37 4.91 9.73 -2.87
N SER A 38 4.74 10.21 -1.63
CA SER A 38 3.52 10.90 -1.20
C SER A 38 3.23 12.16 -2.03
N ASN A 39 4.26 12.91 -2.43
CA ASN A 39 4.08 14.09 -3.28
C ASN A 39 3.58 13.71 -4.69
N VAL A 40 4.14 12.66 -5.29
CA VAL A 40 3.70 12.17 -6.62
C VAL A 40 2.24 11.71 -6.57
N HIS A 41 1.83 10.93 -5.55
CA HIS A 41 0.44 10.52 -5.36
C HIS A 41 -0.49 11.73 -5.23
N ALA A 42 -0.12 12.73 -4.41
CA ALA A 42 -0.91 13.95 -4.25
C ALA A 42 -1.07 14.75 -5.57
N ILE A 43 -0.10 14.69 -6.48
CA ILE A 43 -0.21 15.30 -7.81
C ILE A 43 -1.28 14.56 -8.63
N PHE A 44 -1.25 13.22 -8.67
CA PHE A 44 -2.24 12.45 -9.43
C PHE A 44 -3.65 12.55 -8.85
N GLU A 45 -3.77 12.58 -7.51
CA GLU A 45 -5.04 12.77 -6.83
C GLU A 45 -5.74 14.05 -7.28
N LYS A 46 -4.99 15.17 -7.35
CA LYS A 46 -5.53 16.51 -7.60
C LYS A 46 -5.53 16.93 -9.07
N TYR A 47 -4.90 16.15 -9.94
CA TYR A 47 -4.84 16.49 -11.37
C TYR A 47 -6.24 16.60 -12.00
N PRO A 48 -6.59 17.64 -12.83
CA PRO A 48 -5.70 18.70 -13.30
C PRO A 48 -5.58 19.92 -12.34
N GLU A 49 -6.30 19.96 -11.24
CA GLU A 49 -6.39 21.11 -10.31
C GLU A 49 -5.24 21.09 -9.29
N ILE A 50 -4.01 21.08 -9.78
CA ILE A 50 -2.83 21.03 -8.91
C ILE A 50 -2.57 22.45 -8.39
N GLN A 51 -2.64 22.60 -7.05
CA GLN A 51 -2.21 23.84 -6.40
C GLN A 51 -0.70 24.05 -6.62
N GLU A 52 -0.27 25.30 -6.83
CA GLU A 52 1.14 25.65 -6.81
C GLU A 52 1.70 25.39 -5.41
N LYS A 53 2.36 24.24 -5.28
CA LYS A 53 3.10 23.83 -4.09
C LYS A 53 4.55 23.65 -4.53
N GLU A 54 5.46 24.24 -3.79
CA GLU A 54 6.88 23.94 -3.99
C GLU A 54 7.15 22.49 -3.58
N TYR A 55 7.56 21.67 -4.54
CA TYR A 55 8.04 20.32 -4.30
C TYR A 55 9.55 20.35 -4.18
N LYS A 56 10.09 19.68 -3.15
CA LYS A 56 11.51 19.66 -2.86
C LYS A 56 12.36 18.96 -3.93
N TYR A 57 11.72 18.06 -4.67
CA TYR A 57 12.34 17.25 -5.73
C TYR A 57 11.59 17.48 -7.04
N ASN A 58 12.01 16.82 -8.11
CA ASN A 58 11.38 16.94 -9.44
C ASN A 58 10.06 16.13 -9.58
N GLU A 59 9.29 16.01 -8.49
CA GLU A 59 8.07 15.20 -8.46
C GLU A 59 7.02 15.63 -9.49
N LYS A 60 6.88 16.95 -9.66
CA LYS A 60 5.92 17.52 -10.62
C LYS A 60 6.31 17.15 -12.05
N GLU A 61 7.59 17.30 -12.39
CA GLU A 61 8.13 16.96 -13.72
C GLU A 61 7.93 15.46 -14.02
N ILE A 62 8.30 14.59 -13.07
CA ILE A 62 8.13 13.14 -13.19
C ILE A 62 6.66 12.77 -13.37
N ALA A 63 5.75 13.33 -12.56
CA ALA A 63 4.33 13.06 -12.67
C ALA A 63 3.74 13.52 -14.01
N TYR A 64 4.07 14.72 -14.50
CA TYR A 64 3.59 15.23 -15.79
C TYR A 64 4.16 14.45 -16.97
N HIS A 65 5.43 14.05 -16.92
CA HIS A 65 6.00 13.17 -17.93
C HIS A 65 5.21 11.86 -18.00
N PHE A 66 4.98 11.22 -16.86
CA PHE A 66 4.22 9.98 -16.80
C PHE A 66 2.78 10.13 -17.28
N LEU A 67 2.09 11.23 -16.94
CA LEU A 67 0.73 11.50 -17.39
C LEU A 67 0.60 11.54 -18.93
N ASN A 68 1.62 12.06 -19.60
CA ASN A 68 1.64 12.20 -21.06
C ASN A 68 2.08 10.91 -21.77
N GLU A 69 2.97 10.12 -21.17
CA GLU A 69 3.57 8.94 -21.81
C GLU A 69 2.85 7.62 -21.44
N CYS A 70 2.22 7.56 -20.27
CA CYS A 70 1.58 6.33 -19.79
C CYS A 70 0.29 6.03 -20.58
N ILE A 71 0.26 4.85 -21.21
CA ILE A 71 -0.91 4.35 -21.97
C ILE A 71 -1.47 3.12 -21.26
N LEU A 72 -2.70 3.23 -20.79
CA LEU A 72 -3.46 2.15 -20.16
C LEU A 72 -4.59 1.71 -21.12
N ASN A 73 -4.57 0.45 -21.55
CA ASN A 73 -5.57 -0.09 -22.46
C ASN A 73 -5.78 0.76 -23.75
N GLY A 74 -4.69 1.34 -24.29
CA GLY A 74 -4.74 2.17 -25.48
C GLY A 74 -5.15 3.63 -25.26
N VAL A 75 -5.34 4.07 -24.01
CA VAL A 75 -5.72 5.45 -23.64
C VAL A 75 -4.65 6.07 -22.74
N GLN A 76 -4.28 7.31 -22.99
CA GLN A 76 -3.33 8.03 -22.13
C GLN A 76 -3.90 8.22 -20.73
N LEU A 77 -3.04 8.06 -19.70
CA LEU A 77 -3.44 8.26 -18.29
C LEU A 77 -4.04 9.66 -18.07
N LYS A 78 -3.47 10.69 -18.67
CA LYS A 78 -3.99 12.05 -18.65
C LYS A 78 -5.45 12.14 -19.11
N GLU A 79 -5.79 11.42 -20.16
CA GLU A 79 -7.16 11.38 -20.70
C GLU A 79 -8.09 10.62 -19.76
N ILE A 80 -7.65 9.49 -19.19
CA ILE A 80 -8.39 8.75 -18.19
C ILE A 80 -8.76 9.67 -17.02
N LEU A 81 -7.79 10.40 -16.48
CA LEU A 81 -7.97 11.28 -15.33
C LEU A 81 -8.84 12.53 -15.60
N THR A 82 -8.96 12.97 -16.85
CA THR A 82 -9.71 14.21 -17.20
C THR A 82 -11.05 13.95 -17.85
N LYS A 83 -11.21 12.85 -18.59
CA LYS A 83 -12.39 12.61 -19.43
C LYS A 83 -13.23 11.42 -18.98
N ARG A 84 -12.70 10.52 -18.12
CA ARG A 84 -13.45 9.37 -17.61
C ARG A 84 -13.91 9.57 -16.18
N LYS A 85 -14.98 8.86 -15.79
CA LYS A 85 -15.36 8.78 -14.38
C LYS A 85 -14.33 7.95 -13.63
N THR A 86 -13.61 8.58 -12.72
CA THR A 86 -12.58 7.95 -11.87
C THR A 86 -12.92 8.12 -10.39
N ALA A 87 -12.47 7.18 -9.55
CA ALA A 87 -12.31 7.41 -8.12
C ALA A 87 -10.82 7.41 -7.79
N ARG A 88 -10.37 8.38 -6.99
CA ARG A 88 -8.97 8.55 -6.57
C ARG A 88 -8.91 8.57 -5.07
N GLU A 89 -7.82 8.04 -4.49
CA GLU A 89 -7.65 7.90 -3.04
C GLU A 89 -8.93 7.29 -2.40
N PHE A 90 -9.46 6.27 -3.09
CA PHE A 90 -10.71 5.63 -2.69
C PHE A 90 -10.52 4.81 -1.43
N LYS A 91 -11.12 5.25 -0.34
CA LYS A 91 -11.13 4.55 0.95
C LYS A 91 -12.18 3.44 0.95
N PHE A 92 -11.77 2.24 1.30
CA PHE A 92 -12.68 1.09 1.44
C PHE A 92 -12.48 0.37 2.76
N GLY A 93 -13.51 -0.29 3.23
CA GLY A 93 -13.51 -1.16 4.39
C GLY A 93 -14.21 -2.49 4.12
N LEU A 94 -13.75 -3.53 4.79
CA LEU A 94 -14.32 -4.88 4.75
C LEU A 94 -14.52 -5.40 6.18
N THR A 95 -15.64 -6.07 6.40
CA THR A 95 -15.84 -6.89 7.61
C THR A 95 -14.94 -8.13 7.58
N ARG A 96 -14.88 -8.90 8.69
CA ARG A 96 -14.09 -10.13 8.76
C ARG A 96 -14.57 -11.21 7.77
N ASP A 97 -15.86 -11.22 7.41
CA ASP A 97 -16.45 -12.10 6.38
C ASP A 97 -16.43 -11.46 4.97
N PHE A 98 -15.60 -10.44 4.78
CA PHE A 98 -15.37 -9.75 3.52
C PHE A 98 -16.62 -9.16 2.85
N LYS A 99 -17.57 -8.66 3.65
CA LYS A 99 -18.63 -7.76 3.17
C LYS A 99 -18.14 -6.32 3.23
N ASN A 100 -18.66 -5.48 2.35
CA ASN A 100 -18.32 -4.07 2.33
C ASN A 100 -18.77 -3.37 3.63
N ASP A 101 -17.93 -2.52 4.17
CA ASP A 101 -18.14 -1.74 5.39
C ASP A 101 -17.55 -0.33 5.21
N THR A 102 -17.76 0.53 6.20
CA THR A 102 -17.09 1.84 6.24
C THR A 102 -15.60 1.68 6.55
N TYR A 103 -14.81 2.63 6.07
CA TYR A 103 -13.36 2.62 6.31
C TYR A 103 -13.02 2.61 7.81
N GLU A 104 -13.76 3.37 8.62
CA GLU A 104 -13.50 3.60 10.04
C GLU A 104 -13.83 2.39 10.92
N ASN A 105 -14.88 1.61 10.56
CA ASN A 105 -15.38 0.50 11.38
C ASN A 105 -14.93 -0.87 10.89
N SER A 106 -14.16 -0.91 9.81
CA SER A 106 -13.80 -2.15 9.13
C SER A 106 -12.82 -3.03 9.92
N PHE A 107 -12.91 -4.32 9.66
CA PHE A 107 -11.89 -5.30 10.05
C PHE A 107 -10.63 -5.17 9.18
N PHE A 108 -10.81 -4.98 7.86
CA PHE A 108 -9.74 -4.77 6.91
C PHE A 108 -10.04 -3.55 6.04
N HIS A 109 -9.06 -2.70 5.81
CA HIS A 109 -9.25 -1.47 5.04
C HIS A 109 -8.05 -1.16 4.14
N GLY A 110 -8.28 -0.26 3.20
CA GLY A 110 -7.23 0.25 2.32
C GLY A 110 -7.65 1.53 1.61
N ILE A 111 -6.67 2.13 0.93
CA ILE A 111 -6.85 3.29 0.07
C ILE A 111 -6.34 2.89 -1.30
N ILE A 112 -7.14 3.13 -2.33
CA ILE A 112 -6.83 2.79 -3.73
C ILE A 112 -6.54 4.08 -4.47
N ASP A 113 -5.35 4.19 -5.07
CA ASP A 113 -4.90 5.41 -5.72
C ASP A 113 -5.81 5.83 -6.88
N LEU A 114 -6.17 4.86 -7.75
CA LEU A 114 -7.03 5.12 -8.90
C LEU A 114 -7.92 3.93 -9.24
N ILE A 115 -9.20 4.21 -9.47
CA ILE A 115 -10.19 3.26 -9.99
C ILE A 115 -10.87 3.88 -11.20
N TYR A 116 -11.01 3.13 -12.27
CA TYR A 116 -11.79 3.52 -13.45
C TYR A 116 -12.34 2.31 -14.19
N PHE A 117 -13.36 2.54 -15.01
CA PHE A 117 -13.89 1.54 -15.93
C PHE A 117 -13.34 1.75 -17.33
N ASP A 118 -12.91 0.65 -17.94
CA ASP A 118 -12.64 0.59 -19.39
C ASP A 118 -13.59 -0.45 -19.98
N ASN A 119 -14.63 0.05 -20.68
CA ASN A 119 -15.80 -0.72 -21.02
C ASN A 119 -16.42 -1.38 -19.76
N ASP A 120 -16.49 -2.72 -19.72
CA ASP A 120 -17.01 -3.53 -18.62
C ASP A 120 -15.92 -4.05 -17.67
N VAL A 121 -14.66 -3.63 -17.84
CA VAL A 121 -13.53 -4.02 -16.98
C VAL A 121 -13.26 -2.96 -15.93
N LEU A 122 -13.38 -3.34 -14.67
CA LEU A 122 -12.93 -2.51 -13.54
C LEU A 122 -11.41 -2.53 -13.45
N ASN A 123 -10.78 -1.38 -13.55
CA ASN A 123 -9.33 -1.22 -13.37
C ASN A 123 -9.04 -0.63 -11.99
N ILE A 124 -8.18 -1.30 -11.24
CA ILE A 124 -7.65 -0.86 -9.94
C ILE A 124 -6.15 -0.60 -10.15
N CYS A 125 -5.70 0.62 -9.87
CA CYS A 125 -4.33 1.02 -10.11
C CYS A 125 -3.68 1.55 -8.83
N ASP A 126 -2.37 1.31 -8.71
CA ASP A 126 -1.51 1.82 -7.64
C ASP A 126 -0.22 2.37 -8.24
N TYR A 127 0.14 3.61 -7.86
CA TYR A 127 1.33 4.29 -8.37
C TYR A 127 2.57 3.88 -7.58
N LYS A 128 3.64 3.51 -8.31
CA LYS A 128 4.93 3.14 -7.73
C LYS A 128 6.02 4.11 -8.15
N THR A 129 6.64 4.78 -7.18
CA THR A 129 7.79 5.69 -7.39
C THR A 129 9.13 5.02 -7.13
N GLY A 130 9.14 3.75 -6.78
CA GLY A 130 10.35 2.97 -6.55
C GLY A 130 10.87 2.26 -7.80
N LYS A 131 11.92 1.46 -7.63
CA LYS A 131 12.52 0.67 -8.72
C LYS A 131 11.50 -0.25 -9.37
N TYR A 132 11.55 -0.33 -10.70
CA TYR A 132 10.75 -1.29 -11.46
C TYR A 132 11.11 -2.73 -11.09
N LYS A 133 10.08 -3.55 -10.89
CA LYS A 133 10.21 -4.99 -10.63
C LYS A 133 9.39 -5.75 -11.66
N GLU A 134 10.04 -6.50 -12.54
CA GLU A 134 9.38 -7.27 -13.58
C GLU A 134 8.40 -8.30 -12.99
N ASN A 135 8.85 -9.03 -11.96
CA ASN A 135 8.06 -10.03 -11.23
C ASN A 135 7.47 -9.40 -9.94
N GLN A 136 6.66 -8.33 -10.10
CA GLN A 136 6.01 -7.69 -8.97
C GLN A 136 4.96 -8.61 -8.35
N ASP A 137 5.03 -8.76 -7.03
CA ASP A 137 3.94 -9.37 -6.26
C ASP A 137 2.70 -8.48 -6.25
N PHE A 138 1.56 -9.05 -6.63
CA PHE A 138 0.27 -8.36 -6.70
C PHE A 138 -0.54 -8.41 -5.41
N SER A 139 -0.01 -8.94 -4.31
CA SER A 139 -0.75 -9.17 -3.06
C SER A 139 -1.48 -7.92 -2.55
N GLN A 140 -0.85 -6.73 -2.63
CA GLN A 140 -1.50 -5.47 -2.25
C GLN A 140 -2.78 -5.21 -3.08
N LEU A 141 -2.67 -5.24 -4.39
CA LEU A 141 -3.80 -4.97 -5.28
C LEU A 141 -4.86 -6.08 -5.25
N LEU A 142 -4.46 -7.30 -4.97
CA LEU A 142 -5.39 -8.40 -4.72
C LEU A 142 -6.22 -8.16 -3.46
N THR A 143 -5.63 -7.62 -2.38
CA THR A 143 -6.43 -7.24 -1.20
C THR A 143 -7.44 -6.14 -1.51
N TYR A 144 -7.08 -5.19 -2.39
CA TYR A 144 -7.99 -4.12 -2.83
C TYR A 144 -9.14 -4.63 -3.70
N SER A 145 -8.87 -5.66 -4.53
CA SER A 145 -9.89 -6.26 -5.38
C SER A 145 -11.03 -6.96 -4.60
N LEU A 146 -10.79 -7.32 -3.34
CA LEU A 146 -11.82 -7.97 -2.49
C LEU A 146 -13.06 -7.09 -2.28
N PHE A 147 -12.90 -5.76 -2.23
CA PHE A 147 -14.03 -4.83 -2.14
C PHE A 147 -14.93 -4.89 -3.37
N PHE A 148 -14.38 -5.27 -4.50
CA PHE A 148 -15.04 -5.34 -5.80
C PHE A 148 -15.26 -6.78 -6.28
N LYS A 149 -15.14 -7.79 -5.42
CA LYS A 149 -15.20 -9.23 -5.78
C LYS A 149 -16.47 -9.68 -6.51
N ASN A 150 -17.51 -8.86 -6.50
CA ASN A 150 -18.77 -9.12 -7.20
C ASN A 150 -18.78 -8.62 -8.66
N TYR A 151 -17.71 -7.96 -9.12
CA TYR A 151 -17.56 -7.58 -10.51
C TYR A 151 -16.97 -8.73 -11.32
N ASP A 152 -17.50 -8.95 -12.53
CA ASP A 152 -17.11 -10.09 -13.37
C ASP A 152 -15.67 -9.99 -13.88
N LYS A 153 -15.20 -8.78 -14.14
CA LYS A 153 -13.89 -8.53 -14.72
C LYS A 153 -13.15 -7.43 -13.95
N ILE A 154 -12.10 -7.82 -13.25
CA ILE A 154 -11.22 -6.90 -12.52
C ILE A 154 -9.80 -7.03 -13.07
N LYS A 155 -9.20 -5.91 -13.45
CA LYS A 155 -7.80 -5.79 -13.83
C LYS A 155 -7.07 -4.93 -12.82
N ILE A 156 -5.96 -5.42 -12.30
CA ILE A 156 -5.12 -4.72 -11.34
C ILE A 156 -3.82 -4.29 -12.01
N ASN A 157 -3.35 -3.07 -11.70
CA ASN A 157 -2.25 -2.44 -12.42
C ASN A 157 -1.29 -1.73 -11.44
N TYR A 158 -0.01 -2.09 -11.45
CA TYR A 158 1.04 -1.26 -10.88
C TYR A 158 1.59 -0.32 -11.95
N LEU A 159 1.57 0.98 -11.65
CA LEU A 159 1.99 2.05 -12.53
C LEU A 159 3.33 2.61 -12.03
N TYR A 160 4.45 2.19 -12.66
CA TYR A 160 5.79 2.61 -12.29
C TYR A 160 6.14 3.96 -12.90
N VAL A 161 5.92 5.02 -12.12
CA VAL A 161 5.93 6.41 -12.58
C VAL A 161 7.28 6.84 -13.17
N GLU A 162 8.38 6.53 -12.49
CA GLU A 162 9.73 6.92 -12.95
C GLU A 162 10.26 6.08 -14.11
N HIS A 163 9.61 4.96 -14.41
CA HIS A 163 10.09 4.01 -15.42
C HIS A 163 9.17 3.95 -16.64
N ASN A 164 8.04 4.63 -16.60
CA ASN A 164 6.97 4.54 -17.61
C ASN A 164 6.62 3.09 -17.97
N LYS A 165 6.47 2.24 -16.93
CA LYS A 165 6.15 0.81 -17.07
C LYS A 165 4.91 0.45 -16.30
N ILE A 166 4.22 -0.59 -16.77
CA ILE A 166 2.98 -1.08 -16.18
C ILE A 166 3.11 -2.59 -16.02
N ASN A 167 2.80 -3.08 -14.81
CA ASN A 167 2.56 -4.49 -14.58
C ASN A 167 1.08 -4.69 -14.32
N SER A 168 0.45 -5.62 -15.06
CA SER A 168 -0.99 -5.86 -14.97
C SER A 168 -1.30 -7.33 -14.75
N LYS A 169 -2.42 -7.58 -14.06
CA LYS A 169 -2.98 -8.92 -13.87
C LYS A 169 -4.50 -8.85 -13.93
N ILE A 170 -5.12 -9.85 -14.54
CA ILE A 170 -6.58 -10.11 -14.41
C ILE A 170 -6.80 -10.91 -13.14
N VAL A 171 -7.71 -10.47 -12.30
CA VAL A 171 -8.05 -11.13 -11.05
C VAL A 171 -8.95 -12.34 -11.33
N THR A 172 -8.61 -13.49 -10.76
CA THR A 172 -9.38 -14.72 -10.86
C THR A 172 -10.15 -14.99 -9.56
N LYS A 173 -11.12 -15.91 -9.59
CA LYS A 173 -11.80 -16.37 -8.37
C LYS A 173 -10.82 -17.01 -7.37
N GLU A 174 -9.87 -17.77 -7.87
CA GLU A 174 -8.83 -18.39 -7.05
C GLU A 174 -7.95 -17.35 -6.35
N ASP A 175 -7.63 -16.24 -7.03
CA ASP A 175 -6.91 -15.11 -6.41
C ASP A 175 -7.71 -14.51 -5.24
N ILE A 176 -9.02 -14.35 -5.40
CA ILE A 176 -9.92 -13.85 -4.35
C ILE A 176 -9.89 -14.77 -3.13
N GLU A 177 -10.11 -16.08 -3.34
CA GLU A 177 -10.13 -17.08 -2.27
C GLU A 177 -8.80 -17.15 -1.52
N LYS A 178 -7.69 -17.23 -2.24
CA LYS A 178 -6.33 -17.22 -1.64
C LYS A 178 -6.05 -15.97 -0.87
N THR A 179 -6.51 -14.81 -1.36
CA THR A 179 -6.29 -13.52 -0.69
C THR A 179 -7.11 -13.43 0.60
N GLN A 180 -8.35 -13.90 0.60
CA GLN A 180 -9.18 -13.99 1.80
C GLN A 180 -8.50 -14.88 2.85
N ASP A 181 -8.07 -16.07 2.46
CA ASP A 181 -7.35 -17.02 3.32
C ASP A 181 -6.07 -16.40 3.92
N PHE A 182 -5.30 -15.70 3.09
CA PHE A 182 -4.07 -15.02 3.54
C PHE A 182 -4.38 -13.97 4.60
N ILE A 183 -5.39 -13.12 4.40
CA ILE A 183 -5.77 -12.09 5.36
C ILE A 183 -6.21 -12.73 6.68
N ILE A 184 -7.11 -13.72 6.65
CA ILE A 184 -7.61 -14.37 7.86
C ILE A 184 -6.47 -15.04 8.63
N LYS A 185 -5.67 -15.88 7.96
CA LYS A 185 -4.54 -16.58 8.60
C LYS A 185 -3.54 -15.60 9.22
N THR A 186 -3.18 -14.55 8.49
CA THR A 186 -2.19 -13.58 8.99
C THR A 186 -2.74 -12.78 10.17
N THR A 187 -3.98 -12.33 10.08
CA THR A 187 -4.60 -11.58 11.18
C THR A 187 -4.80 -12.44 12.43
N ASP A 188 -5.12 -13.71 12.29
CA ASP A 188 -5.24 -14.63 13.42
C ASP A 188 -3.89 -14.89 14.11
N ILE A 189 -2.82 -15.00 13.34
CA ILE A 189 -1.45 -15.08 13.87
C ILE A 189 -1.11 -13.80 14.65
N ILE A 190 -1.38 -12.62 14.10
CA ILE A 190 -1.11 -11.33 14.76
C ILE A 190 -1.89 -11.22 16.09
N LEU A 191 -3.17 -11.60 16.08
CA LEU A 191 -4.02 -11.51 17.27
C LEU A 191 -3.59 -12.47 18.40
N GLN A 192 -2.93 -13.57 18.06
CA GLN A 192 -2.44 -14.56 19.01
C GLN A 192 -0.99 -14.31 19.46
N ASP A 193 -0.21 -13.53 18.71
CA ASP A 193 1.17 -13.23 19.04
C ASP A 193 1.24 -12.37 20.31
N LYS A 194 1.99 -12.84 21.30
CA LYS A 194 2.25 -12.15 22.57
C LYS A 194 3.68 -11.62 22.64
N THR A 195 4.53 -12.04 21.74
CA THR A 195 5.98 -11.83 21.81
C THR A 195 6.47 -10.79 20.83
N PHE A 196 5.85 -10.71 19.65
CA PHE A 196 6.27 -9.84 18.55
C PHE A 196 7.78 -9.86 18.31
N LYS A 197 8.33 -11.08 18.14
CA LYS A 197 9.77 -11.30 18.04
C LYS A 197 10.40 -10.48 16.90
N ARG A 198 11.57 -9.92 17.20
CA ARG A 198 12.39 -9.24 16.19
C ARG A 198 12.84 -10.24 15.13
N ASN A 199 12.66 -9.86 13.87
CA ASN A 199 13.17 -10.59 12.71
C ASN A 199 14.28 -9.77 12.05
N CYS A 200 15.56 -10.10 12.29
CA CYS A 200 16.69 -9.38 11.74
C CYS A 200 17.04 -9.90 10.35
N GLY A 201 17.29 -8.98 9.42
CA GLY A 201 17.64 -9.31 8.05
C GLY A 201 18.04 -8.10 7.23
N LYS A 202 18.20 -8.28 5.91
CA LYS A 202 18.56 -7.18 4.99
C LYS A 202 17.61 -5.99 5.07
N HIS A 203 16.34 -6.21 5.40
CA HIS A 203 15.33 -5.16 5.54
C HIS A 203 15.61 -4.20 6.71
N CYS A 204 16.45 -4.56 7.67
CA CYS A 204 16.81 -3.65 8.78
C CYS A 204 17.55 -2.40 8.29
N SER A 205 18.32 -2.48 7.19
CA SER A 205 19.07 -1.33 6.65
C SER A 205 18.19 -0.21 6.08
N TRP A 206 16.90 -0.48 5.84
CA TRP A 206 15.90 0.53 5.42
C TRP A 206 14.65 0.53 6.31
N CYS A 207 14.75 -0.07 7.49
CA CYS A 207 13.66 -0.08 8.47
C CYS A 207 13.47 1.33 9.04
N GLN A 208 12.23 1.80 9.06
CA GLN A 208 11.85 3.11 9.60
C GLN A 208 12.04 3.22 11.13
N PHE A 209 12.31 2.10 11.78
CA PHE A 209 12.49 1.97 13.24
C PHE A 209 13.89 1.49 13.62
N SER A 210 14.86 1.47 12.68
CA SER A 210 16.20 0.93 12.94
C SER A 210 16.87 1.56 14.16
N GLU A 211 16.91 2.90 14.23
CA GLU A 211 17.51 3.63 15.35
C GLU A 211 16.80 3.34 16.68
N LYS A 212 15.47 3.45 16.71
CA LYS A 212 14.66 3.21 17.91
C LYS A 212 14.59 1.72 18.29
N CYS A 213 14.80 0.82 17.35
CA CYS A 213 14.83 -0.63 17.61
C CYS A 213 15.99 -1.04 18.48
N ASP A 214 17.15 -0.43 18.33
CA ASP A 214 18.34 -0.73 19.13
C ASP A 214 18.27 -0.03 20.51
N GLU A 215 17.84 1.24 20.58
CA GLU A 215 17.60 1.95 21.85
C GLU A 215 16.64 1.19 22.79
N ILE A 216 15.49 0.78 22.28
CA ILE A 216 14.47 0.05 23.09
C ILE A 216 15.01 -1.30 23.59
N LEU A 217 15.88 -1.96 22.82
CA LEU A 217 16.48 -3.22 23.27
C LEU A 217 17.51 -2.99 24.38
N ASP A 218 18.31 -1.93 24.28
CA ASP A 218 19.29 -1.59 25.32
C ASP A 218 18.58 -1.28 26.64
N ASP A 219 17.46 -0.55 26.60
CA ASP A 219 16.65 -0.26 27.78
C ASP A 219 16.03 -1.55 28.38
N MET A 220 15.52 -2.46 27.56
CA MET A 220 14.96 -3.74 28.03
C MET A 220 16.03 -4.63 28.70
N TYR A 221 17.25 -4.67 28.15
CA TYR A 221 18.35 -5.41 28.77
C TYR A 221 18.80 -4.81 30.09
N LEU A 222 18.75 -3.47 30.22
CA LEU A 222 19.09 -2.77 31.46
C LEU A 222 18.05 -3.02 32.57
N GLU A 223 16.75 -3.04 32.22
CA GLU A 223 15.68 -3.34 33.18
C GLU A 223 15.76 -4.80 33.69
N ASP A 224 16.05 -5.77 32.82
CA ASP A 224 16.24 -7.16 33.22
C ASP A 224 17.49 -7.35 34.11
N PHE A 225 18.52 -6.52 33.92
CA PHE A 225 19.75 -6.56 34.73
C PHE A 225 19.58 -5.89 36.09
N LEU A 226 18.68 -4.94 36.24
CA LEU A 226 18.42 -4.21 37.47
C LEU A 226 17.39 -4.90 38.37
N ASN A 227 16.68 -5.89 37.86
CA ASN A 227 15.69 -6.69 38.63
C ASN A 227 16.25 -8.04 39.13
N PHE A 228 17.59 -8.23 39.12
CA PHE A 228 18.32 -9.26 39.77
C PHE A 228 19.04 -8.66 40.99
#